data_f0f8863c3a46e73729b532545015f15e
#
_entry.id   f0f8863c3a46e73729b532545015f15e
#
_cell.length_a   1.000
_cell.length_b   1.000
_cell.length_c   1.000
_cell.angle_alpha   90.00
_cell.angle_beta   90.00
_cell.angle_gamma   90.00
#
_symmetry.space_group_name_H-M   'P 1'
#
loop_
_entity.id
_entity.type
_entity.pdbx_description
1 polymer ?
#
loop_
_entity_poly.entity_id
_entity_poly.type
_entity_poly.pdbx_seq_one_letter_code
_entity_poly.pdbx_strand_id
1 'polypeptide(L)'
;MRRIRAQHDIRSISEFRNNASSLIEQVQQDHHPLILTQHGHGAAVVLSVQEYDRLLDELDMLRSISRAEHQLAQGDGISHQNAKSQLLDRLKR
;
A
#
# COMPACT_ATOMS: atom_id res chain seq x y z
N MET A 1 7.54 2.58 1.94
CA MET A 1 7.47 1.22 2.48
C MET A 1 8.86 0.75 2.86
N ARG A 2 9.00 0.08 3.98
CA ARG A 2 10.29 -0.40 4.45
C ARG A 2 10.76 -1.61 3.64
N ARG A 3 12.08 -1.82 3.61
CA ARG A 3 12.63 -2.98 2.90
C ARG A 3 12.20 -4.28 3.57
N ILE A 4 11.96 -5.30 2.77
CA ILE A 4 11.64 -6.63 3.24
C ILE A 4 12.90 -7.28 3.81
N ARG A 5 12.76 -7.86 5.00
CA ARG A 5 13.84 -8.59 5.66
C ARG A 5 13.54 -10.08 5.55
N ALA A 6 14.41 -10.81 4.87
CA ALA A 6 14.17 -12.23 4.56
C ALA A 6 13.91 -13.09 5.80
N GLN A 7 14.54 -12.80 6.93
CA GLN A 7 14.40 -13.63 8.13
C GLN A 7 13.10 -13.38 8.89
N HIS A 8 12.54 -12.18 8.82
CA HIS A 8 11.38 -11.79 9.61
C HIS A 8 10.13 -11.59 8.77
N ASP A 9 10.31 -11.27 7.50
CA ASP A 9 9.22 -10.81 6.66
C ASP A 9 8.78 -11.84 5.63
N ILE A 10 9.39 -13.01 5.62
CA ILE A 10 9.05 -14.09 4.70
C ILE A 10 8.70 -15.34 5.52
N ARG A 11 7.52 -15.89 5.26
CA ARG A 11 7.04 -17.12 5.91
C ARG A 11 6.34 -17.99 4.87
N SER A 12 6.39 -19.31 5.11
CA SER A 12 5.58 -20.22 4.29
C SER A 12 4.11 -20.11 4.67
N ILE A 13 3.23 -20.51 3.76
CA ILE A 13 1.79 -20.56 4.05
C ILE A 13 1.51 -21.51 5.22
N SER A 14 2.23 -22.61 5.31
CA SER A 14 2.07 -23.55 6.42
C SER A 14 2.40 -22.91 7.76
N GLU A 15 3.49 -22.18 7.85
CA GLU A 15 3.85 -21.43 9.07
C GLU A 15 2.78 -20.41 9.42
N PHE A 16 2.26 -19.73 8.42
CA PHE A 16 1.21 -18.73 8.63
C PHE A 16 -0.05 -19.38 9.18
N ARG A 17 -0.47 -20.51 8.63
CA ARG A 17 -1.66 -21.22 9.12
C ARG A 17 -1.52 -21.61 10.59
N ASN A 18 -0.33 -22.04 11.00
CA ASN A 18 -0.10 -22.47 12.36
C ASN A 18 0.06 -21.31 13.35
N ASN A 19 0.44 -20.14 12.88
CA ASN A 19 0.77 -19.00 13.74
C ASN A 19 0.10 -17.70 13.25
N ALA A 20 -1.07 -17.80 12.63
CA ALA A 20 -1.71 -16.65 11.98
C ALA A 20 -1.90 -15.47 12.92
N SER A 21 -2.45 -15.70 14.11
CA SER A 21 -2.70 -14.61 15.06
C SER A 21 -1.42 -13.89 15.47
N SER A 22 -0.38 -14.63 15.74
CA SER A 22 0.91 -14.09 16.16
C SER A 22 1.57 -13.30 15.03
N LEU A 23 1.54 -13.83 13.80
CA LEU A 23 2.14 -13.19 12.66
C LEU A 23 1.37 -11.93 12.24
N ILE A 24 0.05 -11.95 12.33
CA ILE A 24 -0.77 -10.76 12.08
C ILE A 24 -0.47 -9.67 13.11
N GLU A 25 -0.37 -10.04 14.37
CA GLU A 25 -0.01 -9.10 15.42
C GLU A 25 1.36 -8.46 15.16
N GLN A 26 2.33 -9.26 14.75
CA GLN A 26 3.65 -8.78 14.39
C GLN A 26 3.59 -7.76 13.24
N VAL A 27 2.82 -8.06 12.19
CA VAL A 27 2.63 -7.15 11.06
C VAL A 27 2.01 -5.83 11.52
N GLN A 28 1.03 -5.90 12.42
CA GLN A 28 0.38 -4.70 12.94
C GLN A 28 1.32 -3.83 13.77
N GLN A 29 2.19 -4.44 14.55
CA GLN A 29 3.12 -3.72 15.42
C GLN A 29 4.32 -3.16 14.65
N ASP A 30 4.89 -3.96 13.76
CA ASP A 30 6.12 -3.60 13.06
C ASP A 30 5.89 -2.77 11.80
N HIS A 31 4.66 -2.79 11.26
CA HIS A 31 4.31 -2.12 10.01
C HIS A 31 5.17 -2.58 8.82
N HIS A 32 5.68 -3.79 8.87
CA HIS A 32 6.39 -4.42 7.77
C HIS A 32 5.47 -5.38 7.02
N PRO A 33 5.53 -5.43 5.70
CA PRO A 33 4.78 -6.44 4.96
C PRO A 33 5.34 -7.82 5.25
N LEU A 34 4.45 -8.81 5.29
CA LEU A 34 4.80 -10.21 5.45
C LEU A 34 4.53 -10.92 4.12
N ILE A 35 5.56 -11.52 3.53
CA ILE A 35 5.41 -12.28 2.30
C ILE A 35 5.16 -13.73 2.64
N LEU A 36 4.08 -14.27 2.09
CA LEU A 36 3.76 -15.69 2.22
C LEU A 36 4.22 -16.43 0.98
N THR A 37 4.92 -17.53 1.19
CA THR A 37 5.42 -18.35 0.09
C THR A 37 4.70 -19.68 0.03
N GLN A 38 4.60 -20.21 -1.18
CA GLN A 38 4.07 -21.53 -1.45
C GLN A 38 4.96 -22.21 -2.48
N HIS A 39 5.43 -23.40 -2.18
CA HIS A 39 6.33 -24.14 -3.07
C HIS A 39 7.57 -23.32 -3.46
N GLY A 40 8.12 -22.56 -2.51
CA GLY A 40 9.31 -21.75 -2.73
C GLY A 40 9.09 -20.46 -3.49
N HIS A 41 7.85 -20.11 -3.80
CA HIS A 41 7.52 -18.89 -4.54
C HIS A 41 6.64 -17.96 -3.72
N GLY A 42 6.81 -16.65 -3.90
CA GLY A 42 5.93 -15.67 -3.28
C GLY A 42 4.51 -15.85 -3.78
N ALA A 43 3.56 -16.00 -2.87
CA ALA A 43 2.16 -16.24 -3.20
C ALA A 43 1.23 -15.11 -2.76
N ALA A 44 1.55 -14.44 -1.64
CA ALA A 44 0.70 -13.40 -1.09
C ALA A 44 1.52 -12.44 -0.24
N VAL A 45 0.94 -11.29 0.02
CA VAL A 45 1.53 -10.29 0.92
C VAL A 45 0.48 -9.94 1.97
N VAL A 46 0.89 -9.94 3.23
CA VAL A 46 0.04 -9.50 4.34
C VAL A 46 0.51 -8.13 4.80
N LEU A 47 -0.41 -7.18 4.82
CA LEU A 47 -0.16 -5.83 5.28
C LEU A 47 -1.13 -5.49 6.41
N SER A 48 -0.72 -4.62 7.34
CA SER A 48 -1.69 -4.04 8.26
C SER A 48 -2.67 -3.18 7.45
N VAL A 49 -3.90 -3.05 7.95
CA VAL A 49 -4.91 -2.21 7.28
C VAL A 49 -4.41 -0.77 7.16
N GLN A 50 -3.72 -0.28 8.19
CA GLN A 50 -3.15 1.07 8.17
C GLN A 50 -2.14 1.27 7.06
N GLU A 51 -1.23 0.30 6.86
CA GLU A 51 -0.25 0.37 5.78
C GLU A 51 -0.91 0.27 4.41
N TYR A 52 -1.91 -0.60 4.27
CA TYR A 52 -2.65 -0.73 3.04
C TYR A 52 -3.35 0.59 2.66
N ASP A 53 -4.05 1.18 3.60
CA ASP A 53 -4.75 2.45 3.39
C ASP A 53 -3.76 3.56 3.04
N ARG A 54 -2.62 3.62 3.74
CA ARG A 54 -1.59 4.60 3.47
C ARG A 54 -1.02 4.48 2.06
N LEU A 55 -0.78 3.25 1.62
CA LEU A 55 -0.27 3.01 0.26
C LEU A 55 -1.28 3.42 -0.81
N LEU A 56 -2.56 3.13 -0.59
CA LEU A 56 -3.60 3.55 -1.54
C LEU A 56 -3.72 5.07 -1.59
N ASP A 57 -3.63 5.74 -0.46
CA ASP A 57 -3.68 7.20 -0.39
C ASP A 57 -2.49 7.82 -1.11
N GLU A 58 -1.30 7.27 -0.92
CA GLU A 58 -0.11 7.74 -1.61
C GLU A 58 -0.22 7.56 -3.12
N LEU A 59 -0.74 6.44 -3.58
CA LEU A 59 -0.94 6.18 -5.00
C LEU A 59 -1.94 7.15 -5.61
N ASP A 60 -3.05 7.40 -4.92
CA ASP A 60 -4.06 8.35 -5.38
C ASP A 60 -3.50 9.76 -5.45
N MET A 61 -2.74 10.17 -4.46
CA MET A 61 -2.09 11.46 -4.43
C MET A 61 -1.13 11.63 -5.60
N LEU A 62 -0.26 10.66 -5.84
CA LEU A 62 0.70 10.69 -6.93
C LEU A 62 0.01 10.74 -8.30
N ARG A 63 -1.06 9.97 -8.48
CA ARG A 63 -1.85 10.00 -9.72
C ARG A 63 -2.50 11.35 -9.93
N SER A 64 -3.02 11.97 -8.88
CA SER A 64 -3.67 13.28 -8.96
C SER A 64 -2.67 14.38 -9.31
N ILE A 65 -1.49 14.35 -8.70
CA ILE A 65 -0.42 15.30 -8.99
C ILE A 65 0.05 15.15 -10.43
N SER A 66 0.28 13.93 -10.89
CA SER A 66 0.72 13.65 -12.25
C SER A 66 -0.31 14.13 -13.28
N ARG A 67 -1.60 13.92 -13.03
CA ARG A 67 -2.67 14.43 -13.91
C ARG A 67 -2.70 15.95 -13.96
N ALA A 68 -2.59 16.59 -12.81
CA ALA A 68 -2.60 18.04 -12.73
C ALA A 68 -1.43 18.65 -13.49
N GLU A 69 -0.23 18.09 -13.32
CA GLU A 69 0.96 18.54 -14.05
C GLU A 69 0.80 18.36 -15.56
N HIS A 70 0.28 17.22 -15.98
CA HIS A 70 0.05 16.92 -17.39
C HIS A 70 -0.93 17.90 -18.01
N GLN A 71 -2.03 18.19 -17.34
CA GLN A 71 -3.05 19.11 -17.80
C GLN A 71 -2.53 20.55 -17.90
N LEU A 72 -1.74 20.98 -16.92
CA LEU A 72 -1.11 22.30 -16.97
C LEU A 72 -0.12 22.41 -18.13
N ALA A 73 0.66 21.37 -18.38
CA ALA A 73 1.60 21.34 -19.50
C ALA A 73 0.90 21.41 -20.84
N GLN A 74 -0.32 20.87 -20.95
CA GLN A 74 -1.14 20.93 -22.16
C GLN A 74 -1.99 22.20 -22.27
N GLY A 75 -1.99 23.02 -21.23
CA GLY A 75 -2.82 24.22 -21.21
C GLY A 75 -4.30 23.95 -20.97
N ASP A 76 -4.64 22.80 -20.47
CA ASP A 76 -6.04 22.35 -20.28
C ASP A 76 -6.69 22.88 -19.00
N GLY A 77 -6.21 23.89 -18.41
CA GLY A 77 -6.89 24.69 -17.42
C GLY A 77 -7.81 24.02 -16.39
N ILE A 78 -7.44 22.88 -15.84
CA ILE A 78 -8.14 22.39 -14.66
C ILE A 78 -7.65 23.22 -13.47
N SER A 79 -8.60 23.81 -12.74
CA SER A 79 -8.27 24.59 -11.57
C SER A 79 -7.65 23.68 -10.49
N HIS A 80 -6.73 24.24 -9.72
CA HIS A 80 -6.17 23.55 -8.56
C HIS A 80 -7.27 23.07 -7.61
N GLN A 81 -8.37 23.79 -7.54
CA GLN A 81 -9.51 23.45 -6.72
C GLN A 81 -10.17 22.13 -7.12
N ASN A 82 -10.33 21.89 -8.41
CA ASN A 82 -10.91 20.64 -8.89
C ASN A 82 -10.00 19.45 -8.61
N ALA A 83 -8.70 19.60 -8.82
CA ALA A 83 -7.74 18.56 -8.50
C ALA A 83 -7.76 18.24 -7.01
N LYS A 84 -7.81 19.25 -6.16
CA LYS A 84 -7.89 19.10 -4.72
C LYS A 84 -9.16 18.41 -4.27
N SER A 85 -10.30 18.79 -4.85
CA SER A 85 -11.58 18.18 -4.54
C SER A 85 -11.60 16.70 -4.89
N GLN A 86 -11.09 16.33 -6.05
CA GLN A 86 -10.99 14.94 -6.47
C GLN A 86 -10.12 14.13 -5.52
N LEU A 87 -9.00 14.68 -5.09
CA LEU A 87 -8.11 14.04 -4.16
C LEU A 87 -8.80 13.81 -2.81
N LEU A 88 -9.49 14.81 -2.29
CA LEU A 88 -10.20 14.72 -1.01
C LEU A 88 -11.32 13.68 -1.08
N ASP A 89 -12.04 13.58 -2.19
CA ASP A 89 -13.07 12.57 -2.36
C ASP A 89 -12.50 11.16 -2.28
N ARG A 90 -11.34 10.93 -2.86
CA ARG A 90 -10.67 9.63 -2.80
C ARG A 90 -10.21 9.29 -1.40
N LEU A 91 -9.73 10.26 -0.65
CA LEU A 91 -9.27 10.06 0.72
C LEU A 91 -10.41 9.73 1.69
N LYS A 92 -11.63 10.09 1.34
CA LYS A 92 -12.80 9.84 2.18
C LYS A 92 -13.41 8.45 2.01
N ARG A 93 -12.95 7.67 1.09
CA ARG A 93 -13.46 6.31 0.84
C ARG A 93 -13.03 5.32 1.89
#